data_9fed08481601de9d89e259fe0cc84297
#
_entry.id   9fed08481601de9d89e259fe0cc84297
#
_cell.length_a   1.000
_cell.length_b   1.000
_cell.length_c   1.000
_cell.angle_alpha   90.00
_cell.angle_beta   90.00
_cell.angle_gamma   90.00
#
_symmetry.space_group_name_H-M   'P 1'
#
loop_
_entity.id
_entity.type
_entity.pdbx_description
1 polymer ?
#
loop_
_entity_poly.entity_id
_entity_poly.type
_entity_poly.pdbx_seq_one_letter_code
_entity_poly.pdbx_strand_id
1 'polypeptide(L)'
;MSGPISQFIGHHYRHFNAATLVDAAKSYQAHLEGDGKMLVTLAGAMSTAELGISLAEMIRQDKVHAITCTGANLEEDIFNLVAHDQYERVPHYRDLTPADEQALLDRHMNRVTDTCIPEEEAMRRIEHAVLTLWDEAHRKSESFFPHEYLYRLLREDRVKEHYQIDPKNSWLVAAAERDLPIFVPGWEDSTLGNIFVAHCLAGDLDYGCVRSGTEYMGALADWYLQTTMIQNVCEQSSSLAETANLPKNAGPCTPTGAAIGFFQIGGGIAGDFPICVVPMIHQDLRLECPCWAYFCQISDSTTSYGSYSGAVPNEKITWGKLEEDTPKFIIESDATIVVPLIFAHVLGW
;
A
#
# COMPACT_ATOMS: atom_id res chain seq x y z
N MET A 1 4.35 -28.60 6.63
CA MET A 1 3.29 -28.83 7.65
C MET A 1 2.66 -27.47 7.93
N SER A 2 1.36 -27.39 7.95
CA SER A 2 0.61 -26.18 8.26
C SER A 2 0.83 -25.80 9.73
N GLY A 3 1.13 -24.53 10.02
CA GLY A 3 1.35 -24.04 11.38
C GLY A 3 0.05 -23.95 12.21
N PRO A 4 0.14 -23.61 13.49
CA PRO A 4 -0.99 -23.67 14.42
C PRO A 4 -2.13 -22.71 14.05
N ILE A 5 -1.83 -21.52 13.52
CA ILE A 5 -2.86 -20.54 13.09
C ILE A 5 -3.60 -21.08 11.86
N SER A 6 -2.86 -21.60 10.88
CA SER A 6 -3.45 -22.20 9.68
C SER A 6 -4.36 -23.39 10.02
N GLN A 7 -3.95 -24.22 11.00
CA GLN A 7 -4.76 -25.34 11.51
C GLN A 7 -6.01 -24.83 12.21
N PHE A 8 -5.89 -23.80 13.04
CA PHE A 8 -7.01 -23.22 13.78
C PHE A 8 -8.08 -22.67 12.82
N ILE A 9 -7.72 -21.78 11.90
CA ILE A 9 -8.70 -21.21 10.97
C ILE A 9 -9.27 -22.28 10.04
N GLY A 10 -8.46 -23.22 9.56
CA GLY A 10 -8.91 -24.32 8.72
C GLY A 10 -9.91 -25.26 9.42
N HIS A 11 -9.85 -25.38 10.74
CA HIS A 11 -10.79 -26.21 11.54
C HIS A 11 -12.06 -25.45 11.95
N HIS A 12 -11.93 -24.18 12.38
CA HIS A 12 -13.00 -23.43 13.02
C HIS A 12 -13.78 -22.50 12.05
N TYR A 13 -13.17 -22.02 10.96
CA TYR A 13 -13.74 -21.05 10.02
C TYR A 13 -14.47 -21.80 8.89
N ARG A 14 -15.77 -22.07 9.08
CA ARG A 14 -16.51 -23.03 8.24
C ARG A 14 -17.52 -22.40 7.30
N HIS A 15 -18.05 -21.22 7.63
CA HIS A 15 -19.16 -20.59 6.91
C HIS A 15 -19.04 -19.07 6.94
N PHE A 16 -19.78 -18.38 6.08
CA PHE A 16 -19.88 -16.91 5.98
C PHE A 16 -18.50 -16.26 5.74
N ASN A 17 -18.27 -15.08 6.27
CA ASN A 17 -17.00 -14.35 6.14
C ASN A 17 -15.79 -15.17 6.63
N ALA A 18 -15.97 -16.00 7.65
CA ALA A 18 -14.91 -16.86 8.14
C ALA A 18 -14.47 -17.92 7.11
N ALA A 19 -15.41 -18.53 6.39
CA ALA A 19 -15.07 -19.45 5.30
C ALA A 19 -14.40 -18.69 4.14
N THR A 20 -14.95 -17.52 3.77
CA THR A 20 -14.40 -16.67 2.72
C THR A 20 -12.96 -16.25 3.02
N LEU A 21 -12.63 -15.97 4.31
CA LEU A 21 -11.27 -15.68 4.75
C LEU A 21 -10.31 -16.84 4.43
N VAL A 22 -10.71 -18.07 4.76
CA VAL A 22 -9.89 -19.28 4.50
C VAL A 22 -9.73 -19.52 3.01
N ASP A 23 -10.81 -19.34 2.23
CA ASP A 23 -10.78 -19.55 0.79
C ASP A 23 -9.92 -18.49 0.09
N ALA A 24 -10.00 -17.24 0.53
CA ALA A 24 -9.16 -16.14 0.06
C ALA A 24 -7.67 -16.39 0.36
N ALA A 25 -7.35 -16.84 1.59
CA ALA A 25 -5.98 -17.14 2.00
C ALA A 25 -5.38 -18.31 1.19
N LYS A 26 -6.14 -19.38 0.98
CA LYS A 26 -5.72 -20.52 0.14
C LYS A 26 -5.53 -20.11 -1.32
N SER A 27 -6.44 -19.30 -1.85
CA SER A 27 -6.35 -18.83 -3.24
C SER A 27 -5.17 -17.87 -3.42
N TYR A 28 -4.86 -17.01 -2.41
CA TYR A 28 -3.65 -16.19 -2.38
C TYR A 28 -2.40 -17.07 -2.48
N GLN A 29 -2.31 -18.09 -1.63
CA GLN A 29 -1.19 -19.03 -1.61
C GLN A 29 -1.06 -19.75 -2.96
N ALA A 30 -2.15 -20.29 -3.50
CA ALA A 30 -2.16 -20.98 -4.80
C ALA A 30 -1.74 -20.05 -5.95
N HIS A 31 -2.13 -18.77 -5.91
CA HIS A 31 -1.70 -17.76 -6.88
C HIS A 31 -0.17 -17.58 -6.86
N LEU A 32 0.43 -17.50 -5.67
CA LEU A 32 1.89 -17.39 -5.52
C LEU A 32 2.63 -18.69 -5.91
N GLU A 33 2.05 -19.85 -5.60
CA GLU A 33 2.61 -21.17 -5.99
C GLU A 33 2.60 -21.35 -7.52
N GLY A 34 1.73 -20.65 -8.24
CA GLY A 34 1.69 -20.55 -9.69
C GLY A 34 2.59 -19.46 -10.29
N ASP A 35 3.63 -19.01 -9.55
CA ASP A 35 4.54 -17.92 -9.94
C ASP A 35 3.84 -16.55 -10.11
N GLY A 36 2.63 -16.39 -9.59
CA GLY A 36 1.91 -15.12 -9.57
C GLY A 36 2.58 -14.08 -8.68
N LYS A 37 2.33 -12.81 -8.98
CA LYS A 37 2.76 -11.66 -8.18
C LYS A 37 1.56 -11.05 -7.48
N MET A 38 1.76 -10.39 -6.33
CA MET A 38 0.66 -9.79 -5.55
C MET A 38 0.92 -8.32 -5.28
N LEU A 39 -0.03 -7.48 -5.68
CA LEU A 39 -0.12 -6.10 -5.23
C LEU A 39 -1.06 -6.05 -4.02
N VAL A 40 -0.58 -5.44 -2.93
CA VAL A 40 -1.37 -5.21 -1.70
C VAL A 40 -1.72 -3.74 -1.57
N THR A 41 -2.96 -3.44 -1.21
CA THR A 41 -3.37 -2.07 -0.94
C THR A 41 -3.68 -1.84 0.53
N LEU A 42 -3.24 -0.70 1.06
CA LEU A 42 -3.45 -0.29 2.46
C LEU A 42 -4.22 1.04 2.49
N ALA A 43 -5.50 1.00 2.81
CA ALA A 43 -6.31 2.19 3.04
C ALA A 43 -6.29 2.61 4.52
N GLY A 44 -6.82 3.80 4.81
CA GLY A 44 -6.90 4.32 6.17
C GLY A 44 -5.53 4.49 6.82
N ALA A 45 -5.42 4.06 8.08
CA ALA A 45 -4.26 4.21 8.97
C ALA A 45 -3.87 2.84 9.58
N MET A 46 -3.70 1.82 8.74
CA MET A 46 -3.40 0.45 9.18
C MET A 46 -1.99 0.32 9.79
N SER A 47 -1.09 1.24 9.46
CA SER A 47 0.26 1.28 10.06
C SER A 47 0.20 1.69 11.53
N THR A 48 -0.67 2.61 11.93
CA THR A 48 -0.93 2.93 13.35
C THR A 48 -1.50 1.73 14.11
N ALA A 49 -2.31 0.90 13.45
CA ALA A 49 -2.80 -0.36 14.03
C ALA A 49 -1.75 -1.50 14.03
N GLU A 50 -0.50 -1.21 13.70
CA GLU A 50 0.63 -2.15 13.64
C GLU A 50 0.39 -3.38 12.74
N LEU A 51 -0.45 -3.25 11.71
CA LEU A 51 -0.62 -4.31 10.71
C LEU A 51 0.71 -4.59 9.98
N GLY A 52 1.63 -3.65 10.04
CA GLY A 52 2.99 -3.74 9.52
C GLY A 52 3.78 -4.95 10.01
N ILE A 53 3.55 -5.44 11.24
CA ILE A 53 4.27 -6.58 11.83
C ILE A 53 4.18 -7.83 10.94
N SER A 54 2.97 -8.20 10.54
CA SER A 54 2.77 -9.37 9.66
C SER A 54 3.07 -9.04 8.19
N LEU A 55 2.82 -7.81 7.75
CA LEU A 55 3.11 -7.36 6.39
C LEU A 55 4.61 -7.33 6.10
N ALA A 56 5.44 -6.92 7.05
CA ALA A 56 6.89 -6.92 6.94
C ALA A 56 7.44 -8.31 6.61
N GLU A 57 6.91 -9.34 7.28
CA GLU A 57 7.31 -10.72 7.02
C GLU A 57 6.80 -11.22 5.65
N MET A 58 5.58 -10.84 5.25
CA MET A 58 5.06 -11.11 3.91
C MET A 58 5.97 -10.53 2.82
N ILE A 59 6.48 -9.32 3.01
CA ILE A 59 7.42 -8.68 2.09
C ILE A 59 8.74 -9.44 2.07
N ARG A 60 9.34 -9.73 3.22
CA ARG A 60 10.64 -10.42 3.30
C ARG A 60 10.61 -11.82 2.71
N GLN A 61 9.49 -12.52 2.83
CA GLN A 61 9.29 -13.85 2.24
C GLN A 61 8.79 -13.83 0.79
N ASP A 62 8.85 -12.69 0.12
CA ASP A 62 8.48 -12.54 -1.30
C ASP A 62 7.02 -12.93 -1.57
N LYS A 63 6.12 -12.57 -0.64
CA LYS A 63 4.66 -12.78 -0.76
C LYS A 63 3.93 -11.52 -1.22
N VAL A 64 4.59 -10.37 -1.21
CA VAL A 64 4.09 -9.07 -1.67
C VAL A 64 5.13 -8.47 -2.63
N HIS A 65 4.67 -7.97 -3.77
CA HIS A 65 5.53 -7.55 -4.88
C HIS A 65 5.37 -6.07 -5.26
N ALA A 66 4.29 -5.45 -4.79
CA ALA A 66 4.07 -4.01 -4.84
C ALA A 66 3.06 -3.62 -3.76
N ILE A 67 3.11 -2.38 -3.33
CA ILE A 67 2.13 -1.80 -2.38
C ILE A 67 1.56 -0.51 -2.96
N THR A 68 0.25 -0.33 -2.78
CA THR A 68 -0.38 0.99 -2.90
C THR A 68 -0.98 1.37 -1.57
N CYS A 69 -0.69 2.55 -1.06
CA CYS A 69 -1.16 2.95 0.26
C CYS A 69 -1.55 4.43 0.32
N THR A 70 -2.27 4.81 1.38
CA THR A 70 -2.44 6.21 1.77
C THR A 70 -1.12 6.82 2.23
N GLY A 71 -0.99 8.13 2.17
CA GLY A 71 0.15 8.83 2.76
C GLY A 71 0.28 8.56 4.26
N ALA A 72 -0.84 8.47 4.98
CA ALA A 72 -0.90 8.10 6.39
C ALA A 72 -0.21 6.75 6.66
N ASN A 73 -0.53 5.71 5.89
CA ASN A 73 0.12 4.41 6.08
C ASN A 73 1.63 4.47 5.86
N LEU A 74 2.07 5.27 4.89
CA LEU A 74 3.50 5.42 4.59
C LEU A 74 4.26 6.07 5.74
N GLU A 75 3.72 7.16 6.31
CA GLU A 75 4.38 7.93 7.37
C GLU A 75 4.22 7.32 8.76
N GLU A 76 3.07 6.72 9.07
CA GLU A 76 2.79 6.20 10.41
C GLU A 76 3.64 4.97 10.75
N ASP A 77 4.09 4.19 9.78
CA ASP A 77 5.01 3.08 10.03
C ASP A 77 6.38 3.59 10.52
N ILE A 78 6.91 4.67 9.91
CA ILE A 78 8.16 5.26 10.38
C ILE A 78 7.97 6.08 11.66
N PHE A 79 6.80 6.68 11.90
CA PHE A 79 6.47 7.31 13.17
C PHE A 79 6.50 6.28 14.31
N ASN A 80 5.84 5.13 14.10
CA ASN A 80 5.86 4.04 15.07
C ASN A 80 7.29 3.53 15.33
N LEU A 81 8.11 3.40 14.29
CA LEU A 81 9.50 2.95 14.40
C LEU A 81 10.33 3.84 15.33
N VAL A 82 10.10 5.17 15.35
CA VAL A 82 10.93 6.14 16.08
C VAL A 82 10.29 6.71 17.33
N ALA A 83 9.00 6.46 17.59
CA ALA A 83 8.27 7.09 18.70
C ALA A 83 7.33 6.14 19.46
N HIS A 84 7.40 4.84 19.23
CA HIS A 84 6.49 3.82 19.80
C HIS A 84 6.34 3.94 21.33
N ASP A 85 7.43 4.18 22.05
CA ASP A 85 7.42 4.23 23.52
C ASP A 85 6.68 5.46 24.07
N GLN A 86 6.41 6.46 23.23
CA GLN A 86 5.64 7.65 23.56
C GLN A 86 4.18 7.58 23.07
N TYR A 87 3.80 6.51 22.33
CA TYR A 87 2.41 6.29 21.96
C TYR A 87 1.57 6.02 23.21
N GLU A 88 0.37 6.57 23.22
CA GLU A 88 -0.60 6.33 24.29
C GLU A 88 -1.83 5.65 23.76
N ARG A 89 -2.24 4.55 24.40
CA ARG A 89 -3.49 3.89 24.07
C ARG A 89 -4.64 4.40 24.94
N VAL A 90 -5.78 4.75 24.30
CA VAL A 90 -7.02 5.18 24.94
C VAL A 90 -8.12 4.14 24.73
N PRO A 91 -8.24 3.11 25.61
CA PRO A 91 -9.15 1.97 25.36
C PRO A 91 -10.63 2.35 25.24
N HIS A 92 -11.06 3.44 25.90
CA HIS A 92 -12.44 3.92 25.88
C HIS A 92 -12.62 5.13 24.95
N TYR A 93 -11.90 5.18 23.84
CA TYR A 93 -11.86 6.32 22.92
C TYR A 93 -13.25 6.74 22.39
N ARG A 94 -14.23 5.83 22.37
CA ARG A 94 -15.61 6.14 21.95
C ARG A 94 -16.39 6.98 22.95
N ASP A 95 -15.95 7.02 24.22
CA ASP A 95 -16.60 7.74 25.32
C ASP A 95 -15.92 9.09 25.61
N LEU A 96 -14.87 9.45 24.87
CA LEU A 96 -14.18 10.71 25.02
C LEU A 96 -15.11 11.91 24.74
N THR A 97 -15.08 12.86 25.63
CA THR A 97 -15.78 14.14 25.47
C THR A 97 -14.94 15.12 24.63
N PRO A 98 -15.54 16.19 24.09
CA PRO A 98 -14.75 17.25 23.44
C PRO A 98 -13.66 17.86 24.32
N ALA A 99 -13.87 17.91 25.65
CA ALA A 99 -12.86 18.39 26.60
C ALA A 99 -11.69 17.42 26.73
N ASP A 100 -11.93 16.11 26.66
CA ASP A 100 -10.85 15.10 26.68
C ASP A 100 -10.03 15.18 25.39
N GLU A 101 -10.68 15.38 24.24
CA GLU A 101 -9.98 15.57 22.95
C GLU A 101 -9.12 16.86 22.97
N GLN A 102 -9.65 17.95 23.55
CA GLN A 102 -8.87 19.19 23.72
C GLN A 102 -7.66 18.96 24.63
N ALA A 103 -7.81 18.19 25.69
CA ALA A 103 -6.70 17.89 26.59
C ALA A 103 -5.60 17.04 25.92
N LEU A 104 -5.95 16.17 24.97
CA LEU A 104 -4.97 15.46 24.12
C LEU A 104 -4.24 16.46 23.19
N LEU A 105 -4.97 17.35 22.55
CA LEU A 105 -4.38 18.40 21.69
C LEU A 105 -3.41 19.29 22.49
N ASP A 106 -3.79 19.71 23.68
CA ASP A 106 -2.95 20.56 24.55
C ASP A 106 -1.66 19.85 25.00
N ARG A 107 -1.62 18.53 24.91
CA ARG A 107 -0.45 17.66 25.15
C ARG A 107 0.30 17.30 23.87
N HIS A 108 -0.06 17.87 22.73
CA HIS A 108 0.51 17.56 21.41
C HIS A 108 0.39 16.09 21.03
N MET A 109 -0.77 15.48 21.35
CA MET A 109 -1.09 14.11 21.02
C MET A 109 -2.16 14.07 19.92
N ASN A 110 -1.87 13.40 18.81
CA ASN A 110 -2.77 13.26 17.69
C ASN A 110 -3.41 11.87 17.71
N ARG A 111 -4.72 11.81 17.93
CA ARG A 111 -5.41 10.55 18.12
C ARG A 111 -5.91 9.94 16.81
N VAL A 112 -5.56 8.69 16.59
CA VAL A 112 -6.10 7.81 15.54
C VAL A 112 -6.80 6.64 16.23
N THR A 113 -8.12 6.61 16.24
CA THR A 113 -8.96 5.59 16.92
C THR A 113 -8.63 5.50 18.42
N ASP A 114 -8.00 4.45 18.89
CA ASP A 114 -7.61 4.28 20.30
C ASP A 114 -6.13 4.60 20.59
N THR A 115 -5.41 5.06 19.58
CA THR A 115 -3.96 5.29 19.65
C THR A 115 -3.65 6.76 19.46
N CYS A 116 -2.85 7.32 20.36
CA CYS A 116 -2.37 8.70 20.29
C CYS A 116 -0.91 8.74 19.88
N ILE A 117 -0.61 9.50 18.83
CA ILE A 117 0.72 9.67 18.24
C ILE A 117 1.28 11.02 18.75
N PRO A 118 2.48 11.05 19.35
CA PRO A 118 3.10 12.30 19.80
C PRO A 118 3.59 13.13 18.60
N GLU A 119 3.28 14.42 18.59
CA GLU A 119 3.68 15.31 17.50
C GLU A 119 5.20 15.47 17.41
N GLU A 120 5.86 15.80 18.52
CA GLU A 120 7.29 16.13 18.54
C GLU A 120 8.17 14.90 18.27
N GLU A 121 7.92 13.79 18.96
CA GLU A 121 8.75 12.59 18.88
C GLU A 121 8.53 11.80 17.59
N ALA A 122 7.36 11.91 16.96
CA ALA A 122 7.06 11.26 15.70
C ALA A 122 7.17 12.23 14.53
N MET A 123 6.19 13.13 14.38
CA MET A 123 6.01 13.94 13.18
C MET A 123 7.17 14.92 12.98
N ARG A 124 7.52 15.71 14.00
CA ARG A 124 8.60 16.71 13.89
C ARG A 124 9.97 16.07 13.76
N ARG A 125 10.20 14.94 14.41
CA ARG A 125 11.43 14.17 14.25
C ARG A 125 11.63 13.71 12.82
N ILE A 126 10.60 13.15 12.17
CA ILE A 126 10.69 12.71 10.77
C ILE A 126 10.75 13.90 9.82
N GLU A 127 10.00 14.99 10.08
CA GLU A 127 10.14 16.24 9.34
C GLU A 127 11.59 16.72 9.29
N HIS A 128 12.24 16.88 10.46
CA HIS A 128 13.63 17.31 10.52
C HIS A 128 14.57 16.42 9.70
N ALA A 129 14.35 15.11 9.75
CA ALA A 129 15.19 14.18 9.00
C ALA A 129 14.93 14.26 7.49
N VAL A 130 13.67 14.28 7.04
CA VAL A 130 13.32 14.29 5.62
C VAL A 130 13.56 15.64 4.96
N LEU A 131 13.43 16.75 5.70
CA LEU A 131 13.67 18.11 5.20
C LEU A 131 15.07 18.24 4.61
N THR A 132 16.06 17.59 5.21
CA THR A 132 17.43 17.59 4.66
C THR A 132 17.52 16.97 3.29
N LEU A 133 16.71 15.92 3.02
CA LEU A 133 16.65 15.25 1.71
C LEU A 133 15.86 16.07 0.70
N TRP A 134 14.77 16.71 1.11
CA TRP A 134 14.01 17.63 0.26
C TRP A 134 14.85 18.83 -0.18
N ASP A 135 15.61 19.42 0.76
CA ASP A 135 16.53 20.53 0.47
C ASP A 135 17.68 20.09 -0.47
N GLU A 136 18.22 18.89 -0.30
CA GLU A 136 19.19 18.31 -1.23
C GLU A 136 18.61 18.18 -2.65
N ALA A 137 17.38 17.67 -2.78
CA ALA A 137 16.69 17.50 -4.06
C ALA A 137 16.39 18.88 -4.70
N HIS A 138 15.91 19.84 -3.89
CA HIS A 138 15.64 21.21 -4.32
C HIS A 138 16.91 21.86 -4.91
N ARG A 139 18.03 21.82 -4.18
CA ARG A 139 19.30 22.40 -4.66
C ARG A 139 19.86 21.76 -5.91
N LYS A 140 19.60 20.46 -6.11
CA LYS A 140 20.06 19.71 -7.28
C LYS A 140 19.06 19.69 -8.44
N SER A 141 17.86 20.26 -8.25
CA SER A 141 16.74 20.16 -9.19
C SER A 141 16.39 18.69 -9.51
N GLU A 142 16.46 17.83 -8.51
CA GLU A 142 16.06 16.43 -8.55
C GLU A 142 14.62 16.28 -8.05
N SER A 143 13.93 15.23 -8.47
CA SER A 143 12.56 14.93 -8.09
C SER A 143 12.41 13.44 -7.80
N PHE A 144 11.83 13.13 -6.65
CA PHE A 144 11.63 11.76 -6.19
C PHE A 144 10.19 11.53 -5.74
N PHE A 145 9.75 10.29 -5.74
CA PHE A 145 8.49 9.94 -5.12
C PHE A 145 8.55 10.01 -3.59
N PRO A 146 7.43 10.27 -2.89
CA PRO A 146 7.39 10.35 -1.43
C PRO A 146 8.07 9.18 -0.73
N HIS A 147 7.80 7.94 -1.15
CA HIS A 147 8.38 6.75 -0.54
C HIS A 147 9.91 6.65 -0.75
N GLU A 148 10.45 7.18 -1.85
CA GLU A 148 11.88 7.15 -2.13
C GLU A 148 12.67 8.00 -1.13
N TYR A 149 12.09 9.12 -0.65
CA TYR A 149 12.69 9.90 0.44
C TYR A 149 12.76 9.10 1.74
N LEU A 150 11.70 8.39 2.10
CA LEU A 150 11.69 7.55 3.29
C LEU A 150 12.62 6.36 3.16
N TYR A 151 12.72 5.74 1.99
CA TYR A 151 13.73 4.71 1.71
C TYR A 151 15.15 5.23 1.93
N ARG A 152 15.43 6.45 1.48
CA ARG A 152 16.74 7.08 1.70
C ARG A 152 17.00 7.33 3.19
N LEU A 153 16.01 7.82 3.96
CA LEU A 153 16.15 7.98 5.41
C LEU A 153 16.55 6.67 6.09
N LEU A 154 15.89 5.57 5.72
CA LEU A 154 16.14 4.25 6.31
C LEU A 154 17.50 3.68 5.88
N ARG A 155 17.82 3.72 4.57
CA ARG A 155 19.06 3.16 4.01
C ARG A 155 20.31 3.93 4.40
N GLU A 156 20.19 5.24 4.61
CA GLU A 156 21.27 6.10 5.06
C GLU A 156 21.39 6.16 6.61
N ASP A 157 20.61 5.33 7.32
CA ASP A 157 20.58 5.24 8.79
C ASP A 157 20.27 6.59 9.49
N ARG A 158 19.58 7.55 8.81
CA ARG A 158 19.40 8.93 9.30
C ARG A 158 18.51 9.04 10.55
N VAL A 159 17.72 8.02 10.84
CA VAL A 159 16.81 7.95 11.99
C VAL A 159 17.04 6.74 12.89
N LYS A 160 18.08 5.97 12.62
CA LYS A 160 18.36 4.70 13.28
C LYS A 160 18.58 4.81 14.78
N GLU A 161 19.19 5.89 15.23
CA GLU A 161 19.42 6.16 16.66
C GLU A 161 18.12 6.37 17.46
N HIS A 162 17.01 6.62 16.76
CA HIS A 162 15.69 6.84 17.34
C HIS A 162 14.80 5.61 17.33
N TYR A 163 15.25 4.45 16.80
CA TYR A 163 14.43 3.24 16.74
C TYR A 163 14.04 2.77 18.14
N GLN A 164 12.75 2.55 18.34
CA GLN A 164 12.15 2.13 19.60
C GLN A 164 11.48 0.76 19.49
N ILE A 165 11.21 0.28 18.28
CA ILE A 165 10.78 -1.10 18.02
C ILE A 165 11.85 -1.84 17.20
N ASP A 166 11.76 -3.18 17.17
CA ASP A 166 12.59 -3.97 16.27
C ASP A 166 12.26 -3.59 14.80
N PRO A 167 13.24 -3.11 14.01
CA PRO A 167 13.01 -2.75 12.61
C PRO A 167 12.47 -3.90 11.76
N LYS A 168 12.55 -5.14 12.24
CA LYS A 168 11.90 -6.28 11.60
C LYS A 168 10.38 -6.17 11.59
N ASN A 169 9.79 -5.43 12.51
CA ASN A 169 8.36 -5.23 12.62
C ASN A 169 7.84 -4.08 11.73
N SER A 170 8.71 -3.28 11.12
CA SER A 170 8.35 -2.23 10.19
C SER A 170 8.23 -2.78 8.76
N TRP A 171 7.06 -2.61 8.15
CA TRP A 171 6.87 -2.98 6.75
C TRP A 171 7.60 -2.05 5.80
N LEU A 172 7.77 -0.78 6.16
CA LEU A 172 8.50 0.19 5.35
C LEU A 172 10.02 -0.15 5.32
N VAL A 173 10.58 -0.61 6.45
CA VAL A 173 11.96 -1.13 6.48
C VAL A 173 12.08 -2.36 5.57
N ALA A 174 11.16 -3.31 5.68
CA ALA A 174 11.15 -4.50 4.82
C ALA A 174 11.02 -4.13 3.33
N ALA A 175 10.20 -3.14 3.02
CA ALA A 175 10.03 -2.64 1.66
C ALA A 175 11.31 -1.95 1.15
N ALA A 176 11.98 -1.13 1.98
CA ALA A 176 13.24 -0.50 1.64
C ALA A 176 14.37 -1.53 1.43
N GLU A 177 14.44 -2.59 2.24
CA GLU A 177 15.40 -3.69 2.09
C GLU A 177 15.26 -4.42 0.75
N ARG A 178 14.02 -4.51 0.22
CA ARG A 178 13.69 -5.24 -1.01
C ARG A 178 13.56 -4.35 -2.24
N ASP A 179 13.71 -3.05 -2.09
CA ASP A 179 13.41 -2.06 -3.15
C ASP A 179 11.99 -2.24 -3.73
N LEU A 180 11.04 -2.53 -2.83
CA LEU A 180 9.67 -2.86 -3.20
C LEU A 180 8.99 -1.64 -3.84
N PRO A 181 8.33 -1.75 -5.00
CA PRO A 181 7.55 -0.66 -5.56
C PRO A 181 6.42 -0.23 -4.63
N ILE A 182 6.37 1.07 -4.29
CA ILE A 182 5.27 1.67 -3.53
C ILE A 182 4.65 2.80 -4.34
N PHE A 183 3.32 2.85 -4.34
CA PHE A 183 2.54 3.90 -5.00
C PHE A 183 1.64 4.57 -3.96
N VAL A 184 1.73 5.90 -3.85
CA VAL A 184 1.02 6.69 -2.82
C VAL A 184 0.18 7.78 -3.48
N PRO A 185 -0.97 7.42 -4.05
CA PRO A 185 -1.88 8.41 -4.64
C PRO A 185 -2.43 9.33 -3.54
N GLY A 186 -2.51 10.64 -3.84
CA GLY A 186 -3.01 11.62 -2.87
C GLY A 186 -2.12 11.75 -1.63
N TRP A 187 -0.80 11.69 -1.80
CA TRP A 187 0.16 11.85 -0.71
C TRP A 187 -0.03 13.15 0.08
N GLU A 188 -0.51 14.18 -0.57
CA GLU A 188 -0.86 15.46 0.05
C GLU A 188 -1.94 15.35 1.13
N ASP A 189 -2.71 14.25 1.17
CA ASP A 189 -3.62 13.89 2.27
C ASP A 189 -2.86 13.09 3.35
N SER A 190 -1.79 13.70 3.88
CA SER A 190 -0.96 13.14 4.96
C SER A 190 -0.24 14.26 5.72
N THR A 191 0.29 13.95 6.90
CA THR A 191 1.03 14.92 7.72
C THR A 191 2.30 15.39 6.99
N LEU A 192 3.11 14.48 6.50
CA LEU A 192 4.34 14.84 5.76
C LEU A 192 4.04 15.57 4.45
N GLY A 193 2.95 15.21 3.76
CA GLY A 193 2.49 15.93 2.57
C GLY A 193 2.11 17.37 2.89
N ASN A 194 1.40 17.60 3.98
CA ASN A 194 1.04 18.94 4.46
C ASN A 194 2.27 19.75 4.90
N ILE A 195 3.21 19.12 5.60
CA ILE A 195 4.47 19.74 6.02
C ILE A 195 5.29 20.17 4.79
N PHE A 196 5.41 19.30 3.79
CA PHE A 196 6.09 19.63 2.54
C PHE A 196 5.48 20.87 1.86
N VAL A 197 4.13 20.91 1.76
CA VAL A 197 3.43 22.08 1.20
C VAL A 197 3.70 23.34 2.03
N ALA A 198 3.75 23.24 3.37
CA ALA A 198 4.07 24.39 4.21
C ALA A 198 5.48 24.96 3.93
N HIS A 199 6.49 24.12 3.75
CA HIS A 199 7.83 24.53 3.33
C HIS A 199 7.85 25.17 1.94
N CYS A 200 7.06 24.63 0.99
CA CYS A 200 6.93 25.26 -0.34
C CYS A 200 6.29 26.64 -0.26
N LEU A 201 5.25 26.83 0.55
CA LEU A 201 4.59 28.11 0.77
C LEU A 201 5.48 29.12 1.48
N ALA A 202 6.36 28.66 2.38
CA ALA A 202 7.36 29.49 3.02
C ALA A 202 8.50 29.92 2.08
N GLY A 203 8.62 29.26 0.92
CA GLY A 203 9.68 29.53 -0.05
C GLY A 203 10.99 28.79 0.21
N ASP A 204 10.95 27.80 1.10
CA ASP A 204 12.12 26.97 1.43
C ASP A 204 12.37 25.89 0.37
N LEU A 205 11.30 25.37 -0.25
CA LEU A 205 11.32 24.28 -1.22
C LEU A 205 10.53 24.59 -2.48
N ASP A 206 10.76 23.84 -3.54
CA ASP A 206 9.96 23.83 -4.76
C ASP A 206 9.09 22.58 -4.83
N TYR A 207 7.83 22.72 -5.29
CA TYR A 207 6.90 21.59 -5.48
C TYR A 207 7.47 20.51 -6.39
N GLY A 208 8.35 20.88 -7.34
CA GLY A 208 9.00 19.95 -8.26
C GLY A 208 9.95 18.94 -7.60
N CYS A 209 10.28 19.09 -6.31
CA CYS A 209 11.09 18.12 -5.58
C CYS A 209 10.36 16.78 -5.38
N VAL A 210 9.01 16.80 -5.29
CA VAL A 210 8.18 15.62 -5.07
C VAL A 210 7.34 15.32 -6.31
N ARG A 211 7.46 14.10 -6.81
CA ARG A 211 6.71 13.62 -7.96
C ARG A 211 5.23 13.42 -7.61
N SER A 212 4.37 13.72 -8.58
CA SER A 212 2.92 13.76 -8.42
C SER A 212 2.24 12.39 -8.41
N GLY A 213 0.98 12.34 -7.95
CA GLY A 213 0.13 11.15 -8.05
C GLY A 213 -0.11 10.68 -9.49
N THR A 214 -0.13 11.59 -10.48
CA THR A 214 -0.22 11.22 -11.89
C THR A 214 1.04 10.52 -12.40
N GLU A 215 2.21 10.90 -11.91
CA GLU A 215 3.46 10.18 -12.23
C GLU A 215 3.50 8.82 -11.57
N TYR A 216 2.90 8.66 -10.38
CA TYR A 216 2.71 7.33 -9.78
C TYR A 216 1.85 6.42 -10.65
N MET A 217 0.80 6.92 -11.31
CA MET A 217 0.00 6.12 -12.24
C MET A 217 0.85 5.65 -13.43
N GLY A 218 1.73 6.51 -13.95
CA GLY A 218 2.69 6.12 -14.97
C GLY A 218 3.64 5.02 -14.50
N ALA A 219 4.25 5.20 -13.30
CA ALA A 219 5.14 4.21 -12.71
C ALA A 219 4.44 2.87 -12.42
N LEU A 220 3.17 2.91 -11.99
CA LEU A 220 2.36 1.70 -11.78
C LEU A 220 2.08 0.98 -13.10
N ALA A 221 1.77 1.72 -14.16
CA ALA A 221 1.55 1.13 -15.49
C ALA A 221 2.83 0.49 -16.04
N ASP A 222 3.99 1.14 -15.86
CA ASP A 222 5.30 0.58 -16.19
C ASP A 222 5.55 -0.73 -15.44
N TRP A 223 5.36 -0.73 -14.12
CA TRP A 223 5.53 -1.92 -13.30
C TRP A 223 4.58 -3.07 -13.72
N TYR A 224 3.30 -2.73 -13.99
CA TYR A 224 2.30 -3.71 -14.41
C TYR A 224 2.67 -4.37 -15.73
N LEU A 225 3.03 -3.57 -16.74
CA LEU A 225 3.43 -4.05 -18.05
C LEU A 225 4.73 -4.86 -18.01
N GLN A 226 5.75 -4.40 -17.28
CA GLN A 226 7.00 -5.13 -17.11
C GLN A 226 6.81 -6.47 -16.42
N THR A 227 5.85 -6.56 -15.49
CA THR A 227 5.58 -7.79 -14.74
C THR A 227 4.76 -8.80 -15.56
N THR A 228 3.78 -8.31 -16.36
CA THR A 228 2.82 -9.17 -17.06
C THR A 228 3.18 -9.49 -18.50
N MET A 229 4.06 -8.69 -19.12
CA MET A 229 4.43 -8.82 -20.53
C MET A 229 5.85 -9.36 -20.68
N ILE A 230 6.10 -10.12 -21.72
CA ILE A 230 7.45 -10.66 -21.99
C ILE A 230 8.41 -9.58 -22.49
N GLN A 231 9.70 -9.89 -22.23
CA GLN A 231 10.91 -9.19 -22.66
C GLN A 231 10.96 -8.73 -24.14
N ASN A 232 10.16 -9.27 -25.05
CA ASN A 232 10.22 -8.91 -26.47
C ASN A 232 9.71 -7.50 -26.80
N VAL A 233 8.94 -6.88 -25.90
CA VAL A 233 8.50 -5.47 -26.03
C VAL A 233 9.45 -4.53 -25.29
N CYS A 234 10.01 -4.98 -24.16
CA CYS A 234 10.92 -4.20 -23.33
C CYS A 234 12.34 -4.09 -23.90
N GLU A 235 12.80 -5.03 -24.75
CA GLU A 235 14.14 -4.93 -25.37
C GLU A 235 14.24 -3.80 -26.42
N GLN A 236 13.11 -3.22 -26.84
CA GLN A 236 13.06 -2.13 -27.83
C GLN A 236 12.71 -0.76 -27.25
N SER A 237 12.34 -0.68 -25.97
CA SER A 237 12.02 0.61 -25.35
C SER A 237 12.34 0.64 -23.85
N SER A 238 13.01 1.67 -23.40
CA SER A 238 13.40 1.85 -21.99
C SER A 238 12.32 2.54 -21.14
N SER A 239 11.18 2.93 -21.74
CA SER A 239 10.08 3.62 -21.06
C SER A 239 8.73 3.46 -21.79
N LEU A 240 7.61 3.69 -21.09
CA LEU A 240 6.26 3.77 -21.69
C LEU A 240 6.17 4.81 -22.83
N ALA A 241 6.91 5.91 -22.75
CA ALA A 241 6.94 6.92 -23.80
C ALA A 241 7.48 6.36 -25.13
N GLU A 242 8.42 5.41 -25.07
CA GLU A 242 8.95 4.71 -26.25
C GLU A 242 7.98 3.60 -26.71
N THR A 243 7.32 2.91 -25.77
CA THR A 243 6.31 1.87 -26.07
C THR A 243 5.09 2.44 -26.78
N ALA A 244 4.64 3.65 -26.42
CA ALA A 244 3.51 4.34 -27.07
C ALA A 244 3.78 4.70 -28.55
N ASN A 245 5.03 4.69 -28.98
CA ASN A 245 5.45 4.95 -30.37
C ASN A 245 5.68 3.67 -31.20
N LEU A 246 5.41 2.49 -30.64
CA LEU A 246 5.52 1.24 -31.37
C LEU A 246 4.49 1.18 -32.54
N PRO A 247 4.84 0.58 -33.68
CA PRO A 247 3.94 0.49 -34.81
C PRO A 247 2.68 -0.32 -34.44
N LYS A 248 1.50 0.21 -34.79
CA LYS A 248 0.16 -0.36 -34.53
C LYS A 248 -0.07 -1.80 -35.07
N ASN A 249 0.95 -2.43 -35.63
CA ASN A 249 0.96 -3.77 -36.22
C ASN A 249 1.84 -4.76 -35.44
N ALA A 250 2.21 -4.48 -34.19
CA ALA A 250 2.73 -5.53 -33.31
C ALA A 250 1.62 -6.58 -33.15
N GLY A 251 1.88 -7.80 -33.57
CA GLY A 251 0.91 -8.91 -33.46
C GLY A 251 0.48 -9.14 -32.01
N PRO A 252 -0.57 -9.95 -31.77
CA PRO A 252 -1.08 -10.16 -30.43
C PRO A 252 0.03 -10.61 -29.50
N CYS A 253 0.36 -9.78 -28.53
CA CYS A 253 1.29 -10.12 -27.45
C CYS A 253 0.64 -11.22 -26.62
N THR A 254 1.20 -12.42 -26.67
CA THR A 254 0.81 -13.47 -25.72
C THR A 254 1.40 -13.10 -24.35
N PRO A 255 0.59 -12.91 -23.30
CA PRO A 255 1.11 -12.67 -21.96
C PRO A 255 1.93 -13.88 -21.53
N THR A 256 3.20 -13.70 -21.22
CA THR A 256 4.09 -14.77 -20.75
C THR A 256 4.82 -14.36 -19.49
N GLY A 257 4.56 -13.15 -19.00
CA GLY A 257 4.98 -12.68 -17.69
C GLY A 257 4.12 -13.25 -16.57
N ALA A 258 4.40 -12.82 -15.35
CA ALA A 258 3.66 -13.26 -14.18
C ALA A 258 2.25 -12.66 -14.13
N ALA A 259 1.26 -13.46 -13.75
CA ALA A 259 -0.08 -12.96 -13.42
C ALA A 259 -0.03 -12.13 -12.13
N ILE A 260 -0.76 -11.01 -12.08
CA ILE A 260 -0.78 -10.15 -10.89
C ILE A 260 -2.12 -10.27 -10.18
N GLY A 261 -2.06 -10.59 -8.88
CA GLY A 261 -3.20 -10.56 -7.97
C GLY A 261 -3.34 -9.21 -7.28
N PHE A 262 -4.55 -8.92 -6.83
CA PHE A 262 -4.95 -7.69 -6.15
C PHE A 262 -5.54 -8.01 -4.78
N PHE A 263 -4.82 -7.68 -3.71
CA PHE A 263 -5.26 -7.90 -2.32
C PHE A 263 -5.52 -6.55 -1.65
N GLN A 264 -6.79 -6.25 -1.39
CA GLN A 264 -7.25 -4.94 -0.95
C GLN A 264 -7.62 -4.94 0.53
N ILE A 265 -6.92 -4.11 1.31
CA ILE A 265 -7.19 -3.85 2.72
C ILE A 265 -7.84 -2.47 2.84
N GLY A 266 -9.12 -2.44 3.18
CA GLY A 266 -9.96 -1.25 3.16
C GLY A 266 -10.43 -0.90 1.74
N GLY A 267 -10.55 0.40 1.45
CA GLY A 267 -11.06 0.90 0.16
C GLY A 267 -10.47 2.25 -0.23
N GLY A 268 -11.29 3.16 -0.69
CA GLY A 268 -10.88 4.51 -1.07
C GLY A 268 -9.80 4.55 -2.14
N ILE A 269 -9.03 5.65 -2.14
CA ILE A 269 -8.03 5.94 -3.17
C ILE A 269 -6.92 4.86 -3.24
N ALA A 270 -6.53 4.28 -2.12
CA ALA A 270 -5.48 3.26 -2.09
C ALA A 270 -5.86 2.00 -2.88
N GLY A 271 -7.15 1.67 -2.97
CA GLY A 271 -7.67 0.55 -3.76
C GLY A 271 -8.12 0.97 -5.17
N ASP A 272 -8.82 2.09 -5.30
CA ASP A 272 -9.39 2.51 -6.59
C ASP A 272 -8.31 2.97 -7.59
N PHE A 273 -7.29 3.66 -7.10
CA PHE A 273 -6.19 4.11 -7.94
C PHE A 273 -5.49 2.95 -8.67
N PRO A 274 -4.94 1.93 -7.99
CA PRO A 274 -4.19 0.89 -8.68
C PRO A 274 -5.06 -0.04 -9.53
N ILE A 275 -6.31 -0.31 -9.15
CA ILE A 275 -7.15 -1.22 -9.92
C ILE A 275 -7.52 -0.66 -11.29
N CYS A 276 -7.44 0.66 -11.45
CA CYS A 276 -7.73 1.36 -12.71
C CYS A 276 -6.59 1.31 -13.72
N VAL A 277 -5.42 0.78 -13.36
CA VAL A 277 -4.28 0.70 -14.29
C VAL A 277 -4.60 -0.16 -15.51
N VAL A 278 -5.31 -1.28 -15.33
CA VAL A 278 -5.67 -2.20 -16.44
C VAL A 278 -6.58 -1.52 -17.47
N PRO A 279 -7.75 -0.95 -17.08
CA PRO A 279 -8.57 -0.24 -18.07
C PRO A 279 -7.84 0.96 -18.70
N MET A 280 -6.98 1.68 -17.98
CA MET A 280 -6.15 2.74 -18.56
C MET A 280 -5.21 2.20 -19.63
N ILE A 281 -4.53 1.07 -19.38
CA ILE A 281 -3.65 0.44 -20.37
C ILE A 281 -4.46 0.03 -21.61
N HIS A 282 -5.63 -0.60 -21.43
CA HIS A 282 -6.46 -1.06 -22.56
C HIS A 282 -7.11 0.07 -23.34
N GLN A 283 -7.74 1.02 -22.65
CA GLN A 283 -8.63 2.01 -23.26
C GLN A 283 -7.87 3.27 -23.73
N ASP A 284 -6.94 3.75 -22.89
CA ASP A 284 -6.25 5.02 -23.13
C ASP A 284 -4.91 4.80 -23.85
N LEU A 285 -4.09 3.86 -23.39
CA LEU A 285 -2.83 3.51 -24.06
C LEU A 285 -3.04 2.59 -25.28
N ARG A 286 -4.18 1.89 -25.34
CA ARG A 286 -4.53 0.92 -26.40
C ARG A 286 -3.50 -0.20 -26.51
N LEU A 287 -2.97 -0.63 -25.39
CA LEU A 287 -2.09 -1.77 -25.24
C LEU A 287 -2.88 -2.94 -24.65
N GLU A 288 -2.49 -4.16 -25.02
CA GLU A 288 -3.05 -5.37 -24.42
C GLU A 288 -2.26 -5.72 -23.15
N CYS A 289 -2.95 -6.06 -22.08
CA CYS A 289 -2.38 -6.65 -20.88
C CYS A 289 -3.41 -7.58 -20.23
N PRO A 290 -3.01 -8.59 -19.43
CA PRO A 290 -3.98 -9.40 -18.69
C PRO A 290 -4.73 -8.56 -17.65
N CYS A 291 -5.93 -8.98 -17.28
CA CYS A 291 -6.65 -8.45 -16.13
C CYS A 291 -6.00 -8.93 -14.82
N TRP A 292 -6.44 -8.37 -13.68
CA TRP A 292 -6.01 -8.85 -12.37
C TRP A 292 -6.43 -10.31 -12.16
N ALA A 293 -5.49 -11.18 -11.85
CA ALA A 293 -5.69 -12.65 -11.83
C ALA A 293 -6.23 -13.19 -10.49
N TYR A 294 -6.30 -12.37 -9.47
CA TYR A 294 -6.86 -12.65 -8.15
C TYR A 294 -7.40 -11.34 -7.58
N PHE A 295 -8.52 -11.40 -6.89
CA PHE A 295 -9.08 -10.25 -6.19
C PHE A 295 -9.59 -10.64 -4.80
N CYS A 296 -9.15 -9.93 -3.77
CA CYS A 296 -9.72 -10.01 -2.44
C CYS A 296 -9.91 -8.59 -1.88
N GLN A 297 -11.07 -8.30 -1.35
CA GLN A 297 -11.37 -7.05 -0.65
C GLN A 297 -11.77 -7.34 0.78
N ILE A 298 -11.10 -6.68 1.72
CA ILE A 298 -11.45 -6.67 3.14
C ILE A 298 -11.94 -5.28 3.48
N SER A 299 -13.19 -5.14 3.86
CA SER A 299 -13.81 -3.86 4.19
C SER A 299 -15.05 -4.07 5.05
N ASP A 300 -15.32 -3.15 5.97
CA ASP A 300 -16.56 -3.04 6.74
C ASP A 300 -17.62 -2.20 6.02
N SER A 301 -17.34 -1.72 4.81
CA SER A 301 -18.28 -0.91 4.01
C SER A 301 -19.45 -1.75 3.53
N THR A 302 -20.67 -1.29 3.80
CA THR A 302 -21.88 -1.90 3.25
C THR A 302 -22.00 -1.63 1.75
N THR A 303 -22.74 -2.48 1.03
CA THR A 303 -23.12 -2.26 -0.37
C THR A 303 -23.66 -0.85 -0.55
N SER A 304 -23.09 -0.10 -1.47
CA SER A 304 -23.17 1.33 -1.41
C SER A 304 -23.78 1.98 -2.63
N TYR A 305 -24.04 3.17 -2.44
CA TYR A 305 -24.62 4.26 -3.22
C TYR A 305 -23.53 4.94 -4.10
N GLY A 306 -22.69 4.18 -4.81
CA GLY A 306 -21.63 4.67 -5.70
C GLY A 306 -20.23 4.71 -5.09
N SER A 307 -20.03 4.21 -3.87
CA SER A 307 -18.69 4.09 -3.26
C SER A 307 -17.95 2.89 -3.87
N TYR A 308 -16.70 3.09 -4.21
CA TYR A 308 -15.81 2.02 -4.67
C TYR A 308 -15.71 0.86 -3.66
N SER A 309 -15.60 1.18 -2.37
CA SER A 309 -15.48 0.19 -1.29
C SER A 309 -16.70 -0.70 -1.11
N GLY A 310 -17.91 -0.22 -1.48
CA GLY A 310 -19.15 -0.98 -1.42
C GLY A 310 -19.52 -1.70 -2.73
N ALA A 311 -18.74 -1.51 -3.81
CA ALA A 311 -18.98 -2.15 -5.10
C ALA A 311 -18.63 -3.64 -5.05
N VAL A 312 -19.58 -4.50 -5.46
CA VAL A 312 -19.33 -5.94 -5.54
C VAL A 312 -18.25 -6.28 -6.59
N PRO A 313 -17.45 -7.36 -6.41
CA PRO A 313 -16.36 -7.67 -7.34
C PRO A 313 -16.78 -7.85 -8.79
N ASN A 314 -17.96 -8.40 -9.06
CA ASN A 314 -18.46 -8.59 -10.43
C ASN A 314 -18.69 -7.27 -11.18
N GLU A 315 -18.94 -6.16 -10.48
CA GLU A 315 -19.02 -4.84 -11.09
C GLU A 315 -17.70 -4.43 -11.76
N LYS A 316 -16.57 -4.90 -11.23
CA LYS A 316 -15.24 -4.64 -11.76
C LYS A 316 -14.98 -5.30 -13.13
N ILE A 317 -15.77 -6.32 -13.51
CA ILE A 317 -15.74 -6.96 -14.82
C ILE A 317 -16.22 -5.98 -15.90
N THR A 318 -17.27 -5.21 -15.62
CA THR A 318 -17.81 -4.23 -16.60
C THR A 318 -16.84 -3.09 -16.90
N TRP A 319 -15.86 -2.89 -16.03
CA TRP A 319 -14.77 -1.91 -16.20
C TRP A 319 -13.50 -2.50 -16.82
N GLY A 320 -13.51 -3.79 -17.18
CA GLY A 320 -12.34 -4.47 -17.72
C GLY A 320 -11.19 -4.63 -16.72
N LYS A 321 -11.50 -4.70 -15.42
CA LYS A 321 -10.51 -4.87 -14.34
C LYS A 321 -10.26 -6.34 -14.01
N LEU A 322 -11.32 -7.16 -14.06
CA LEU A 322 -11.30 -8.60 -13.74
C LEU A 322 -11.94 -9.41 -14.90
N GLU A 323 -11.50 -10.65 -15.05
CA GLU A 323 -12.16 -11.63 -15.92
C GLU A 323 -13.35 -12.30 -15.20
N GLU A 324 -14.19 -12.99 -15.96
CA GLU A 324 -15.36 -13.70 -15.45
C GLU A 324 -14.94 -14.80 -14.45
N ASP A 325 -13.89 -15.52 -14.72
CA ASP A 325 -13.36 -16.65 -13.95
C ASP A 325 -12.31 -16.25 -12.91
N THR A 326 -11.91 -14.97 -12.81
CA THR A 326 -10.99 -14.49 -11.78
C THR A 326 -11.47 -14.88 -10.37
N PRO A 327 -10.67 -15.56 -9.53
CA PRO A 327 -11.00 -15.80 -8.13
C PRO A 327 -11.25 -14.48 -7.41
N LYS A 328 -12.45 -14.31 -6.82
CA LYS A 328 -12.94 -13.06 -6.23
C LYS A 328 -13.50 -13.28 -4.85
N PHE A 329 -13.04 -12.52 -3.85
CA PHE A 329 -13.45 -12.64 -2.46
C PHE A 329 -13.81 -11.28 -1.87
N ILE A 330 -14.88 -11.24 -1.07
CA ILE A 330 -15.19 -10.13 -0.17
C ILE A 330 -15.24 -10.68 1.24
N ILE A 331 -14.54 -10.00 2.15
CA ILE A 331 -14.57 -10.25 3.57
C ILE A 331 -15.08 -8.97 4.26
N GLU A 332 -16.32 -9.01 4.71
CA GLU A 332 -16.94 -7.90 5.44
C GLU A 332 -16.52 -7.96 6.90
N SER A 333 -15.41 -7.33 7.22
CA SER A 333 -14.83 -7.36 8.56
C SER A 333 -13.80 -6.24 8.76
N ASP A 334 -13.47 -5.99 10.03
CA ASP A 334 -12.34 -5.16 10.41
C ASP A 334 -11.02 -5.82 9.97
N ALA A 335 -10.24 -5.06 9.17
CA ALA A 335 -8.98 -5.53 8.62
C ALA A 335 -7.94 -5.86 9.69
N THR A 336 -7.92 -5.12 10.81
CA THR A 336 -6.96 -5.34 11.91
C THR A 336 -7.15 -6.69 12.59
N ILE A 337 -8.36 -7.28 12.48
CA ILE A 337 -8.68 -8.60 13.03
C ILE A 337 -8.35 -9.72 12.04
N VAL A 338 -8.70 -9.54 10.76
CA VAL A 338 -8.69 -10.66 9.80
C VAL A 338 -7.43 -10.73 8.94
N VAL A 339 -6.79 -9.61 8.63
CA VAL A 339 -5.59 -9.61 7.78
C VAL A 339 -4.43 -10.37 8.41
N PRO A 340 -4.11 -10.23 9.70
CA PRO A 340 -3.06 -11.03 10.34
C PRO A 340 -3.29 -12.54 10.23
N LEU A 341 -4.55 -13.01 10.26
CA LEU A 341 -4.89 -14.42 10.10
C LEU A 341 -4.66 -14.91 8.66
N ILE A 342 -4.98 -14.10 7.66
CA ILE A 342 -4.72 -14.41 6.26
C ILE A 342 -3.21 -14.48 6.02
N PHE A 343 -2.47 -13.46 6.48
CA PHE A 343 -1.02 -13.41 6.32
C PHE A 343 -0.33 -14.57 7.06
N ALA A 344 -0.77 -14.90 8.29
CA ALA A 344 -0.27 -16.06 9.01
C ALA A 344 -0.49 -17.36 8.22
N HIS A 345 -1.63 -17.51 7.54
CA HIS A 345 -1.88 -18.67 6.70
C HIS A 345 -0.95 -18.73 5.50
N VAL A 346 -0.77 -17.61 4.79
CA VAL A 346 0.12 -17.53 3.62
C VAL A 346 1.57 -17.76 4.00
N LEU A 347 1.98 -17.31 5.20
CA LEU A 347 3.31 -17.54 5.77
C LEU A 347 3.50 -18.98 6.33
N GLY A 348 2.42 -19.75 6.43
CA GLY A 348 2.47 -21.11 6.96
C GLY A 348 2.56 -21.20 8.48
N TRP A 349 2.21 -20.14 9.22
CA TRP A 349 2.22 -20.07 10.70
C TRP A 349 1.09 -20.84 11.36
#